data_f2cab4b976fae467d1f3afd43662fc49
#
_entry.id   f2cab4b976fae467d1f3afd43662fc49
#
_cell.length_a   1.000
_cell.length_b   1.000
_cell.length_c   1.000
_cell.angle_alpha   90.00
_cell.angle_beta   90.00
_cell.angle_gamma   90.00
#
_symmetry.space_group_name_H-M   'P 1'
#
loop_
_entity.id
_entity.type
_entity.pdbx_description
1 polymer ?
#
loop_
_entity_poly.entity_id
_entity_poly.type
_entity_poly.pdbx_seq_one_letter_code
_entity_poly.pdbx_strand_id
1 'polypeptide(L)'
;MSNRTIFEEVSSDSKQQSSPTPGGIDRKRRGARGAIRVWLAVLFALVVAMIAVGGLTRLTDSGLSITEWRPVTGAVPPMSEAEWQAEFEKYKQIDQYHLMNTWMELSDFKTIYWWEWGHRQLGRVIGLIWALGFFGFLVTRSIPTGWTGRLLLPGILGGVQGAIGWWMVASGVTLGEGMTSVASYRLATHLGLAFVILGFLAWYMFLLGREERDLMQARRLKEEKLFGMSTGLLHFAFLQILLGALVAGIDAGRSYTDWPLMGGQIFPPRPFMIEPLWKNFFENPGLVQFIHRVAGYLLFAFAVVVWLRGRRSAHKATQFAFNAVFAALSLQLVIGIVTVMTAAPVEIAIVHQAVAVLVWVLILRARFLSAYPVATSIKGH
;
A
#
# COMPACT_ATOMS: atom_id res chain seq x y z
N MET A 1 78.66 -23.09 22.14
CA MET A 1 77.44 -22.24 22.25
C MET A 1 76.86 -22.17 20.88
N SER A 2 75.68 -22.84 20.67
CA SER A 2 75.06 -22.99 19.35
C SER A 2 74.13 -21.82 19.11
N ASN A 3 74.37 -21.00 18.07
CA ASN A 3 73.50 -19.98 17.57
C ASN A 3 72.32 -20.66 16.84
N ARG A 4 71.13 -20.69 17.44
CA ARG A 4 69.91 -21.05 16.76
C ARG A 4 69.35 -19.78 16.06
N THR A 5 69.34 -19.77 14.73
CA THR A 5 68.63 -18.78 13.90
C THR A 5 67.13 -19.03 14.00
N ILE A 6 66.35 -18.00 14.31
CA ILE A 6 64.90 -18.03 14.55
C ILE A 6 64.15 -17.98 13.22
N PHE A 7 64.81 -17.90 12.09
CA PHE A 7 64.14 -17.82 10.78
C PHE A 7 64.47 -19.09 9.99
N GLU A 8 63.44 -19.90 9.80
CA GLU A 8 63.44 -21.03 8.87
C GLU A 8 63.11 -20.48 7.44
N GLU A 9 64.04 -20.66 6.49
CA GLU A 9 63.75 -20.34 5.10
C GLU A 9 62.75 -21.33 4.56
N VAL A 10 61.49 -20.83 4.31
CA VAL A 10 60.47 -21.59 3.62
C VAL A 10 60.86 -21.70 2.14
N SER A 11 61.20 -22.90 1.71
CA SER A 11 61.53 -23.20 0.32
C SER A 11 60.37 -22.81 -0.62
N SER A 12 60.71 -22.12 -1.72
CA SER A 12 59.79 -21.54 -2.69
C SER A 12 59.02 -22.52 -3.62
N ASP A 13 58.94 -23.81 -3.24
CA ASP A 13 58.32 -24.88 -4.04
C ASP A 13 56.99 -25.43 -3.46
N SER A 14 56.33 -24.69 -2.58
CA SER A 14 54.93 -25.01 -2.30
C SER A 14 54.05 -24.45 -3.42
N LYS A 15 53.48 -25.33 -4.27
CA LYS A 15 52.37 -25.01 -5.16
C LYS A 15 51.40 -24.11 -4.40
N GLN A 16 51.35 -22.83 -4.79
CA GLN A 16 50.28 -21.92 -4.33
C GLN A 16 48.94 -22.61 -4.60
N GLN A 17 48.39 -23.28 -3.60
CA GLN A 17 46.95 -23.52 -3.59
C GLN A 17 46.33 -22.14 -3.65
N SER A 18 45.79 -21.81 -4.84
CA SER A 18 45.00 -20.60 -5.03
C SER A 18 43.87 -20.65 -4.04
N SER A 19 44.05 -19.93 -2.92
CA SER A 19 42.96 -19.63 -2.01
C SER A 19 41.81 -19.11 -2.87
N PRO A 20 40.60 -19.66 -2.78
CA PRO A 20 39.48 -19.15 -3.56
C PRO A 20 39.34 -17.68 -3.19
N THR A 21 39.49 -16.81 -4.19
CA THR A 21 39.38 -15.37 -4.02
C THR A 21 38.10 -15.08 -3.25
N PRO A 22 38.15 -14.42 -2.05
CA PRO A 22 36.97 -14.13 -1.27
C PRO A 22 36.06 -13.15 -2.02
N GLY A 23 35.28 -13.58 -2.98
CA GLY A 23 34.48 -12.72 -3.81
C GLY A 23 33.56 -13.43 -4.81
N GLY A 24 33.84 -14.69 -5.17
CA GLY A 24 33.04 -15.43 -6.14
C GLY A 24 31.62 -15.73 -5.63
N ILE A 25 31.55 -16.16 -4.37
CA ILE A 25 30.24 -16.44 -3.71
C ILE A 25 29.50 -15.15 -3.41
N ASP A 26 30.19 -14.08 -3.01
CA ASP A 26 29.59 -12.77 -2.74
C ASP A 26 29.14 -12.06 -4.01
N ARG A 27 29.82 -12.24 -5.15
CA ARG A 27 29.38 -11.68 -6.44
C ARG A 27 28.05 -12.28 -6.91
N LYS A 28 27.87 -13.59 -6.80
CA LYS A 28 26.62 -14.27 -7.18
C LYS A 28 25.47 -13.87 -6.24
N ARG A 29 25.73 -13.73 -4.95
CA ARG A 29 24.76 -13.25 -3.96
C ARG A 29 24.40 -11.77 -4.14
N ARG A 30 25.35 -10.91 -4.54
CA ARG A 30 25.09 -9.50 -4.87
C ARG A 30 24.20 -9.36 -6.10
N GLY A 31 24.42 -10.14 -7.16
CA GLY A 31 23.59 -10.16 -8.34
C GLY A 31 22.16 -10.56 -8.05
N ALA A 32 21.94 -11.56 -7.19
CA ALA A 32 20.61 -12.00 -6.77
C ALA A 32 19.85 -10.92 -5.97
N ARG A 33 20.51 -10.19 -5.06
CA ARG A 33 19.86 -9.08 -4.33
C ARG A 33 19.34 -8.00 -5.25
N GLY A 34 20.08 -7.64 -6.29
CA GLY A 34 19.66 -6.68 -7.30
C GLY A 34 18.45 -7.16 -8.07
N ALA A 35 18.46 -8.40 -8.58
CA ALA A 35 17.35 -8.98 -9.32
C ALA A 35 16.08 -9.10 -8.46
N ILE A 36 16.20 -9.56 -7.22
CA ILE A 36 15.08 -9.63 -6.26
C ILE A 36 14.52 -8.22 -6.00
N ARG A 37 15.38 -7.21 -5.83
CA ARG A 37 14.94 -5.82 -5.62
C ARG A 37 14.17 -5.30 -6.82
N VAL A 38 14.60 -5.59 -8.06
CA VAL A 38 13.88 -5.20 -9.30
C VAL A 38 12.53 -5.91 -9.36
N TRP A 39 12.46 -7.20 -9.08
CA TRP A 39 11.21 -7.95 -9.04
C TRP A 39 10.24 -7.38 -7.97
N LEU A 40 10.72 -7.04 -6.78
CA LEU A 40 9.91 -6.37 -5.75
C LEU A 40 9.47 -4.97 -6.21
N ALA A 41 10.29 -4.24 -6.98
CA ALA A 41 9.92 -2.95 -7.53
C ALA A 41 8.79 -3.07 -8.58
N VAL A 42 8.82 -4.12 -9.40
CA VAL A 42 7.72 -4.43 -10.33
C VAL A 42 6.44 -4.74 -9.55
N LEU A 43 6.51 -5.61 -8.54
CA LEU A 43 5.34 -5.90 -7.67
C LEU A 43 4.83 -4.64 -6.96
N PHE A 44 5.72 -3.80 -6.46
CA PHE A 44 5.37 -2.51 -5.83
C PHE A 44 4.62 -1.61 -6.81
N ALA A 45 5.12 -1.43 -8.02
CA ALA A 45 4.47 -0.61 -9.04
C ALA A 45 3.09 -1.16 -9.43
N LEU A 46 2.96 -2.49 -9.55
CA LEU A 46 1.68 -3.14 -9.83
C LEU A 46 0.68 -3.00 -8.67
N VAL A 47 1.14 -3.05 -7.41
CA VAL A 47 0.26 -2.81 -6.24
C VAL A 47 -0.17 -1.35 -6.17
N VAL A 48 0.70 -0.38 -6.52
CA VAL A 48 0.31 1.03 -6.66
C VAL A 48 -0.76 1.19 -7.75
N ALA A 49 -0.56 0.58 -8.92
CA ALA A 49 -1.56 0.58 -10.00
C ALA A 49 -2.87 -0.09 -9.54
N MET A 50 -2.79 -1.20 -8.78
CA MET A 50 -3.95 -1.89 -8.21
C MET A 50 -4.74 -0.99 -7.27
N ILE A 51 -4.09 -0.23 -6.38
CA ILE A 51 -4.74 0.73 -5.49
C ILE A 51 -5.45 1.81 -6.31
N ALA A 52 -4.83 2.31 -7.38
CA ALA A 52 -5.45 3.31 -8.24
C ALA A 52 -6.67 2.74 -9.01
N VAL A 53 -6.52 1.58 -9.65
CA VAL A 53 -7.63 0.92 -10.38
C VAL A 53 -8.76 0.54 -9.43
N GLY A 54 -8.46 0.03 -8.23
CA GLY A 54 -9.48 -0.26 -7.21
C GLY A 54 -10.23 0.98 -6.73
N GLY A 55 -9.51 2.11 -6.59
CA GLY A 55 -10.14 3.41 -6.31
C GLY A 55 -11.08 3.86 -7.41
N LEU A 56 -10.67 3.74 -8.67
CA LEU A 56 -11.51 4.05 -9.83
C LEU A 56 -12.72 3.11 -9.91
N THR A 57 -12.55 1.80 -9.70
CA THR A 57 -13.66 0.83 -9.64
C THR A 57 -14.69 1.23 -8.59
N ARG A 58 -14.26 1.74 -7.42
CA ARG A 58 -15.16 2.24 -6.37
C ARG A 58 -15.82 3.57 -6.77
N LEU A 59 -15.07 4.53 -7.30
CA LEU A 59 -15.55 5.86 -7.66
C LEU A 59 -16.48 5.87 -8.88
N THR A 60 -16.46 4.82 -9.69
CA THR A 60 -17.34 4.61 -10.85
C THR A 60 -18.48 3.63 -10.58
N ASP A 61 -18.69 3.24 -9.30
CA ASP A 61 -19.71 2.29 -8.85
C ASP A 61 -19.71 0.95 -9.61
N SER A 62 -18.52 0.55 -10.10
CA SER A 62 -18.33 -0.64 -10.96
C SER A 62 -18.09 -1.94 -10.19
N GLY A 63 -17.87 -1.90 -8.86
CA GLY A 63 -17.33 -3.01 -8.06
C GLY A 63 -18.32 -4.12 -7.68
N LEU A 64 -19.55 -4.12 -8.25
CA LEU A 64 -20.58 -5.14 -8.06
C LEU A 64 -21.07 -5.75 -9.38
N SER A 65 -20.42 -5.43 -10.50
CA SER A 65 -20.82 -5.89 -11.84
C SER A 65 -20.58 -7.39 -12.06
N ILE A 66 -19.61 -7.98 -11.34
CA ILE A 66 -19.27 -9.42 -11.40
C ILE A 66 -19.72 -10.07 -10.09
N THR A 67 -20.87 -10.69 -10.11
CA THR A 67 -21.59 -11.18 -8.93
C THR A 67 -21.11 -12.55 -8.42
N GLU A 68 -20.16 -13.20 -9.10
CA GLU A 68 -19.71 -14.56 -8.77
C GLU A 68 -18.21 -14.61 -8.45
N TRP A 69 -17.85 -15.52 -7.53
CA TRP A 69 -16.45 -15.84 -7.25
C TRP A 69 -15.90 -16.82 -8.29
N ARG A 70 -15.09 -16.31 -9.21
CA ARG A 70 -14.43 -17.10 -10.25
C ARG A 70 -12.94 -16.76 -10.31
N PRO A 71 -12.11 -17.23 -9.37
CA PRO A 71 -10.70 -16.85 -9.29
C PRO A 71 -9.88 -17.30 -10.50
N VAL A 72 -10.19 -18.46 -11.08
CA VAL A 72 -9.47 -19.03 -12.22
C VAL A 72 -10.23 -18.80 -13.54
N THR A 73 -11.46 -19.31 -13.66
CA THR A 73 -12.25 -19.23 -14.90
C THR A 73 -12.65 -17.81 -15.29
N GLY A 74 -12.79 -16.90 -14.32
CA GLY A 74 -13.03 -15.47 -14.56
C GLY A 74 -11.82 -14.69 -15.12
N ALA A 75 -10.71 -15.38 -15.47
CA ALA A 75 -9.60 -14.77 -16.20
C ALA A 75 -9.98 -14.50 -17.67
N VAL A 76 -10.92 -15.26 -18.23
CA VAL A 76 -11.47 -15.04 -19.57
C VAL A 76 -12.75 -14.20 -19.43
N PRO A 77 -12.85 -13.04 -20.11
CA PRO A 77 -14.07 -12.25 -20.10
C PRO A 77 -15.13 -12.92 -21.00
N PRO A 78 -16.42 -12.49 -20.96
CA PRO A 78 -17.41 -12.96 -21.89
C PRO A 78 -16.98 -12.72 -23.35
N MET A 79 -17.02 -13.77 -24.19
CA MET A 79 -16.52 -13.74 -25.57
C MET A 79 -17.64 -13.69 -26.62
N SER A 80 -18.88 -13.96 -26.23
CA SER A 80 -20.07 -13.94 -27.08
C SER A 80 -21.14 -13.01 -26.55
N GLU A 81 -22.05 -12.55 -27.40
CA GLU A 81 -23.18 -11.72 -26.99
C GLU A 81 -24.09 -12.46 -25.98
N ALA A 82 -24.26 -13.79 -26.15
CA ALA A 82 -25.03 -14.60 -25.22
C ALA A 82 -24.39 -14.64 -23.82
N GLU A 83 -23.06 -14.73 -23.72
CA GLU A 83 -22.37 -14.69 -22.43
C GLU A 83 -22.46 -13.29 -21.80
N TRP A 84 -22.37 -12.22 -22.58
CA TRP A 84 -22.57 -10.85 -22.08
C TRP A 84 -23.96 -10.65 -21.53
N GLN A 85 -24.99 -11.14 -22.25
CA GLN A 85 -26.37 -11.07 -21.79
C GLN A 85 -26.56 -11.89 -20.50
N ALA A 86 -25.95 -13.07 -20.40
CA ALA A 86 -26.02 -13.90 -19.19
C ALA A 86 -25.40 -13.22 -17.96
N GLU A 87 -24.24 -12.55 -18.10
CA GLU A 87 -23.64 -11.79 -16.99
C GLU A 87 -24.49 -10.56 -16.63
N PHE A 88 -25.10 -9.88 -17.61
CA PHE A 88 -26.00 -8.76 -17.35
C PHE A 88 -27.27 -9.19 -16.62
N GLU A 89 -27.85 -10.33 -16.98
CA GLU A 89 -29.03 -10.88 -16.27
C GLU A 89 -28.71 -11.22 -14.80
N LYS A 90 -27.48 -11.67 -14.49
CA LYS A 90 -27.04 -11.87 -13.10
C LYS A 90 -26.92 -10.54 -12.35
N TYR A 91 -26.36 -9.52 -12.99
CA TYR A 91 -26.25 -8.17 -12.41
C TYR A 91 -27.63 -7.58 -12.11
N LYS A 92 -28.64 -7.84 -12.97
CA LYS A 92 -30.01 -7.40 -12.74
C LYS A 92 -30.67 -8.00 -11.50
N GLN A 93 -30.08 -9.05 -10.89
CA GLN A 93 -30.62 -9.68 -9.68
C GLN A 93 -30.17 -9.02 -8.38
N ILE A 94 -29.30 -8.01 -8.41
CA ILE A 94 -28.79 -7.34 -7.20
C ILE A 94 -29.47 -6.00 -6.94
N ASP A 95 -29.45 -5.54 -5.68
CA ASP A 95 -30.09 -4.29 -5.26
C ASP A 95 -29.54 -3.05 -5.98
N GLN A 96 -28.22 -3.03 -6.31
CA GLN A 96 -27.62 -1.92 -7.04
C GLN A 96 -28.33 -1.65 -8.38
N TYR A 97 -28.66 -2.71 -9.14
CA TYR A 97 -29.40 -2.54 -10.39
C TYR A 97 -30.79 -1.97 -10.14
N HIS A 98 -31.55 -2.57 -9.21
CA HIS A 98 -32.93 -2.18 -8.94
C HIS A 98 -33.09 -0.75 -8.37
N LEU A 99 -32.12 -0.32 -7.57
CA LEU A 99 -32.19 0.98 -6.86
C LEU A 99 -31.51 2.13 -7.62
N MET A 100 -30.51 1.81 -8.47
CA MET A 100 -29.69 2.86 -9.12
C MET A 100 -29.63 2.74 -10.65
N ASN A 101 -29.65 1.54 -11.23
CA ASN A 101 -29.24 1.28 -12.61
C ASN A 101 -30.32 0.62 -13.48
N THR A 102 -31.61 0.77 -13.15
CA THR A 102 -32.74 0.20 -13.94
C THR A 102 -32.79 0.71 -15.38
N TRP A 103 -32.21 1.87 -15.65
CA TRP A 103 -32.09 2.49 -16.97
C TRP A 103 -30.96 1.90 -17.83
N MET A 104 -30.05 1.10 -17.21
CA MET A 104 -28.80 0.63 -17.83
C MET A 104 -29.10 -0.39 -18.93
N GLU A 105 -28.47 -0.19 -20.07
CA GLU A 105 -28.46 -1.12 -21.18
C GLU A 105 -27.20 -2.02 -21.13
N LEU A 106 -27.13 -3.05 -21.99
CA LEU A 106 -25.98 -3.96 -22.06
C LEU A 106 -24.66 -3.23 -22.35
N SER A 107 -24.71 -2.14 -23.14
CA SER A 107 -23.52 -1.31 -23.46
C SER A 107 -22.95 -0.62 -22.20
N ASP A 108 -23.82 -0.11 -21.34
CA ASP A 108 -23.45 0.55 -20.08
C ASP A 108 -22.89 -0.48 -19.09
N PHE A 109 -23.55 -1.65 -19.00
CA PHE A 109 -23.09 -2.76 -18.17
C PHE A 109 -21.69 -3.22 -18.59
N LYS A 110 -21.39 -3.35 -19.88
CA LYS A 110 -20.05 -3.69 -20.37
C LYS A 110 -19.00 -2.72 -19.84
N THR A 111 -19.31 -1.43 -19.71
CA THR A 111 -18.38 -0.41 -19.19
C THR A 111 -18.00 -0.68 -17.73
N ILE A 112 -18.98 -0.89 -16.85
CA ILE A 112 -18.69 -1.19 -15.43
C ILE A 112 -18.06 -2.58 -15.23
N TYR A 113 -18.44 -3.55 -16.08
CA TYR A 113 -17.84 -4.88 -16.07
C TYR A 113 -16.33 -4.84 -16.38
N TRP A 114 -15.90 -4.07 -17.38
CA TRP A 114 -14.50 -3.95 -17.74
C TRP A 114 -13.64 -3.32 -16.64
N TRP A 115 -14.16 -2.37 -15.89
CA TRP A 115 -13.47 -1.82 -14.72
C TRP A 115 -13.25 -2.87 -13.64
N GLU A 116 -14.26 -3.61 -13.28
CA GLU A 116 -14.14 -4.66 -12.26
C GLU A 116 -13.31 -5.84 -12.74
N TRP A 117 -13.52 -6.28 -13.98
CA TRP A 117 -12.72 -7.36 -14.58
C TRP A 117 -11.24 -6.97 -14.65
N GLY A 118 -10.92 -5.77 -15.08
CA GLY A 118 -9.56 -5.23 -15.12
C GLY A 118 -8.89 -5.20 -13.76
N HIS A 119 -9.62 -4.77 -12.72
CA HIS A 119 -9.15 -4.82 -11.34
C HIS A 119 -8.85 -6.27 -10.89
N ARG A 120 -9.78 -7.20 -11.10
CA ARG A 120 -9.60 -8.62 -10.78
C ARG A 120 -8.46 -9.25 -11.59
N GLN A 121 -8.33 -8.88 -12.86
CA GLN A 121 -7.27 -9.39 -13.74
C GLN A 121 -5.89 -8.90 -13.29
N LEU A 122 -5.76 -7.64 -12.92
CA LEU A 122 -4.51 -7.10 -12.37
C LEU A 122 -4.08 -7.86 -11.11
N GLY A 123 -5.05 -8.27 -10.25
CA GLY A 123 -4.78 -9.12 -9.09
C GLY A 123 -4.20 -10.47 -9.45
N ARG A 124 -4.74 -11.13 -10.50
CA ARG A 124 -4.20 -12.40 -11.03
C ARG A 124 -2.77 -12.22 -11.55
N VAL A 125 -2.53 -11.14 -12.30
CA VAL A 125 -1.19 -10.81 -12.85
C VAL A 125 -0.18 -10.59 -11.73
N ILE A 126 -0.55 -9.85 -10.67
CA ILE A 126 0.31 -9.66 -9.49
C ILE A 126 0.66 -11.01 -8.84
N GLY A 127 -0.34 -11.86 -8.64
CA GLY A 127 -0.14 -13.21 -8.08
C GLY A 127 0.78 -14.06 -8.94
N LEU A 128 0.60 -14.04 -10.26
CA LEU A 128 1.44 -14.76 -11.22
C LEU A 128 2.89 -14.26 -11.20
N ILE A 129 3.10 -12.94 -11.27
CA ILE A 129 4.45 -12.34 -11.25
C ILE A 129 5.13 -12.64 -9.90
N TRP A 130 4.37 -12.58 -8.78
CA TRP A 130 4.92 -12.99 -7.51
C TRP A 130 5.34 -14.47 -7.53
N ALA A 131 4.49 -15.38 -7.98
CA ALA A 131 4.76 -16.81 -7.99
C ALA A 131 5.96 -17.16 -8.90
N LEU A 132 6.00 -16.65 -10.13
CA LEU A 132 7.09 -16.88 -11.06
C LEU A 132 8.43 -16.37 -10.48
N GLY A 133 8.45 -15.19 -9.88
CA GLY A 133 9.64 -14.63 -9.26
C GLY A 133 10.07 -15.43 -8.02
N PHE A 134 9.15 -15.67 -7.08
CA PHE A 134 9.46 -16.38 -5.85
C PHE A 134 9.98 -17.81 -6.12
N PHE A 135 9.25 -18.60 -6.89
CA PHE A 135 9.66 -19.97 -7.21
C PHE A 135 10.89 -20.01 -8.12
N GLY A 136 11.04 -19.06 -9.06
CA GLY A 136 12.25 -18.92 -9.87
C GLY A 136 13.50 -18.70 -9.02
N PHE A 137 13.46 -17.75 -8.07
CA PHE A 137 14.57 -17.52 -7.14
C PHE A 137 14.78 -18.69 -6.17
N LEU A 138 13.72 -19.39 -5.77
CA LEU A 138 13.82 -20.56 -4.88
C LEU A 138 14.52 -21.73 -5.58
N VAL A 139 14.08 -22.11 -6.78
CA VAL A 139 14.64 -23.21 -7.58
C VAL A 139 16.10 -22.94 -7.95
N THR A 140 16.42 -21.70 -8.33
CA THR A 140 17.82 -21.29 -8.64
C THR A 140 18.68 -21.10 -7.40
N ARG A 141 18.14 -21.31 -6.19
CA ARG A 141 18.84 -21.10 -4.90
C ARG A 141 19.48 -19.72 -4.78
N SER A 142 18.82 -18.72 -5.37
CA SER A 142 19.30 -17.33 -5.44
C SER A 142 18.80 -16.46 -4.29
N ILE A 143 17.89 -16.97 -3.45
CA ILE A 143 17.35 -16.24 -2.31
C ILE A 143 18.46 -16.11 -1.22
N PRO A 144 18.77 -14.88 -0.75
CA PRO A 144 19.73 -14.68 0.32
C PRO A 144 19.27 -15.36 1.63
N THR A 145 20.24 -15.76 2.47
CA THR A 145 19.95 -16.39 3.76
C THR A 145 19.01 -15.53 4.60
N GLY A 146 17.96 -16.12 5.17
CA GLY A 146 16.97 -15.43 6.01
C GLY A 146 15.92 -14.61 5.23
N TRP A 147 15.92 -14.66 3.87
CA TRP A 147 14.95 -13.90 3.05
C TRP A 147 13.77 -14.73 2.57
N THR A 148 13.81 -16.06 2.62
CA THR A 148 12.73 -16.91 2.08
C THR A 148 11.37 -16.56 2.69
N GLY A 149 11.26 -16.51 4.03
CA GLY A 149 10.00 -16.14 4.69
C GLY A 149 9.57 -14.70 4.39
N ARG A 150 10.52 -13.76 4.26
CA ARG A 150 10.22 -12.36 3.89
C ARG A 150 9.65 -12.24 2.49
N LEU A 151 10.16 -13.01 1.52
CA LEU A 151 9.66 -12.99 0.14
C LEU A 151 8.38 -13.81 -0.03
N LEU A 152 8.15 -14.81 0.83
CA LEU A 152 6.91 -15.58 0.88
C LEU A 152 5.73 -14.73 1.41
N LEU A 153 5.97 -13.89 2.41
CA LEU A 153 4.95 -13.11 3.11
C LEU A 153 4.06 -12.27 2.17
N PRO A 154 4.59 -11.47 1.21
CA PRO A 154 3.73 -10.74 0.27
C PRO A 154 2.78 -11.62 -0.54
N GLY A 155 3.20 -12.84 -0.89
CA GLY A 155 2.35 -13.79 -1.60
C GLY A 155 1.22 -14.34 -0.73
N ILE A 156 1.51 -14.70 0.52
CA ILE A 156 0.49 -15.12 1.48
C ILE A 156 -0.53 -13.98 1.68
N LEU A 157 -0.05 -12.77 1.94
CA LEU A 157 -0.92 -11.61 2.11
C LEU A 157 -1.71 -11.30 0.83
N GLY A 158 -1.13 -11.53 -0.36
CA GLY A 158 -1.83 -11.41 -1.65
C GLY A 158 -2.98 -12.41 -1.79
N GLY A 159 -2.78 -13.66 -1.35
CA GLY A 159 -3.86 -14.67 -1.28
C GLY A 159 -4.97 -14.25 -0.33
N VAL A 160 -4.61 -13.80 0.87
CA VAL A 160 -5.56 -13.25 1.87
C VAL A 160 -6.30 -12.03 1.31
N GLN A 161 -5.60 -11.15 0.58
CA GLN A 161 -6.18 -9.98 -0.08
C GLN A 161 -7.27 -10.36 -1.07
N GLY A 162 -7.07 -11.42 -1.86
CA GLY A 162 -8.10 -11.94 -2.77
C GLY A 162 -9.32 -12.45 -2.03
N ALA A 163 -9.13 -13.22 -0.94
CA ALA A 163 -10.23 -13.71 -0.10
C ALA A 163 -11.02 -12.57 0.57
N ILE A 164 -10.32 -11.57 1.12
CA ILE A 164 -10.95 -10.36 1.69
C ILE A 164 -11.68 -9.56 0.60
N GLY A 165 -11.12 -9.48 -0.61
CA GLY A 165 -11.78 -8.82 -1.74
C GLY A 165 -13.12 -9.48 -2.07
N TRP A 166 -13.18 -10.80 -2.09
CA TRP A 166 -14.45 -11.49 -2.27
C TRP A 166 -15.41 -11.29 -1.08
N TRP A 167 -14.93 -11.42 0.14
CA TRP A 167 -15.74 -11.13 1.33
C TRP A 167 -16.34 -9.72 1.29
N MET A 168 -15.58 -8.76 0.73
CA MET A 168 -16.06 -7.39 0.50
C MET A 168 -17.20 -7.36 -0.53
N VAL A 169 -17.00 -7.92 -1.73
CA VAL A 169 -18.00 -7.95 -2.81
C VAL A 169 -19.26 -8.69 -2.38
N ALA A 170 -19.12 -9.81 -1.66
CA ALA A 170 -20.25 -10.58 -1.14
C ALA A 170 -21.24 -9.77 -0.29
N SER A 171 -20.81 -8.62 0.29
CA SER A 171 -21.73 -7.77 1.05
C SER A 171 -22.68 -6.94 0.18
N GLY A 172 -22.34 -6.69 -1.07
CA GLY A 172 -23.14 -5.86 -1.97
C GLY A 172 -23.95 -6.64 -3.02
N VAL A 173 -23.72 -7.96 -3.13
CA VAL A 173 -24.43 -8.80 -4.12
C VAL A 173 -25.58 -9.60 -3.51
N THR A 174 -25.88 -9.44 -2.23
CA THR A 174 -27.03 -10.08 -1.55
C THR A 174 -28.28 -9.27 -1.82
N LEU A 175 -29.30 -9.91 -2.37
CA LEU A 175 -30.61 -9.28 -2.68
C LEU A 175 -31.40 -8.99 -1.38
N GLY A 176 -32.06 -7.84 -1.33
CA GLY A 176 -33.02 -7.49 -0.27
C GLY A 176 -32.41 -6.81 0.95
N GLU A 177 -31.11 -6.53 0.96
CA GLU A 177 -30.45 -5.77 2.04
C GLU A 177 -30.40 -4.25 1.75
N GLY A 178 -30.85 -3.80 0.57
CA GLY A 178 -30.83 -2.40 0.14
C GLY A 178 -29.42 -1.86 -0.12
N MET A 179 -28.44 -2.73 -0.32
CA MET A 179 -27.04 -2.36 -0.51
C MET A 179 -26.76 -2.01 -1.97
N THR A 180 -26.40 -0.76 -2.22
CA THR A 180 -25.98 -0.29 -3.56
C THR A 180 -24.46 -0.26 -3.73
N SER A 181 -23.72 -0.53 -2.66
CA SER A 181 -22.27 -0.61 -2.65
C SER A 181 -21.80 -1.65 -1.61
N VAL A 182 -20.52 -1.99 -1.62
CA VAL A 182 -19.92 -2.88 -0.62
C VAL A 182 -19.90 -2.24 0.77
N ALA A 183 -19.99 -3.04 1.84
CA ALA A 183 -19.92 -2.55 3.21
C ALA A 183 -18.59 -1.79 3.46
N SER A 184 -18.70 -0.58 4.02
CA SER A 184 -17.58 0.37 4.17
C SER A 184 -16.41 -0.21 4.98
N TYR A 185 -16.70 -0.93 6.07
CA TYR A 185 -15.67 -1.56 6.91
C TYR A 185 -14.94 -2.73 6.20
N ARG A 186 -15.62 -3.44 5.28
CA ARG A 186 -14.99 -4.48 4.46
C ARG A 186 -14.07 -3.85 3.40
N LEU A 187 -14.48 -2.73 2.81
CA LEU A 187 -13.65 -1.91 1.93
C LEU A 187 -12.41 -1.39 2.68
N ALA A 188 -12.58 -0.85 3.88
CA ALA A 188 -11.48 -0.36 4.70
C ALA A 188 -10.48 -1.48 5.04
N THR A 189 -10.96 -2.70 5.34
CA THR A 189 -10.12 -3.87 5.58
C THR A 189 -9.33 -4.26 4.32
N HIS A 190 -9.98 -4.29 3.16
CA HIS A 190 -9.36 -4.64 1.88
C HIS A 190 -8.30 -3.62 1.48
N LEU A 191 -8.62 -2.32 1.52
CA LEU A 191 -7.66 -1.26 1.21
C LEU A 191 -6.52 -1.20 2.22
N GLY A 192 -6.82 -1.36 3.52
CA GLY A 192 -5.81 -1.40 4.57
C GLY A 192 -4.77 -2.50 4.35
N LEU A 193 -5.20 -3.71 4.02
CA LEU A 193 -4.28 -4.80 3.70
C LEU A 193 -3.44 -4.51 2.46
N ALA A 194 -3.98 -3.84 1.43
CA ALA A 194 -3.20 -3.42 0.27
C ALA A 194 -2.07 -2.45 0.65
N PHE A 195 -2.31 -1.49 1.55
CA PHE A 195 -1.27 -0.60 2.09
C PHE A 195 -0.24 -1.34 2.96
N VAL A 196 -0.64 -2.36 3.71
CA VAL A 196 0.29 -3.23 4.45
C VAL A 196 1.22 -3.99 3.49
N ILE A 197 0.68 -4.60 2.44
CA ILE A 197 1.46 -5.29 1.39
C ILE A 197 2.44 -4.31 0.75
N LEU A 198 1.96 -3.13 0.33
CA LEU A 198 2.79 -2.07 -0.25
C LEU A 198 3.91 -1.67 0.71
N GLY A 199 3.60 -1.57 2.01
CA GLY A 199 4.58 -1.25 3.06
C GLY A 199 5.68 -2.30 3.18
N PHE A 200 5.36 -3.60 3.14
CA PHE A 200 6.36 -4.67 3.15
C PHE A 200 7.24 -4.64 1.90
N LEU A 201 6.64 -4.46 0.71
CA LEU A 201 7.39 -4.35 -0.54
C LEU A 201 8.38 -3.18 -0.48
N ALA A 202 7.93 -1.99 -0.09
CA ALA A 202 8.79 -0.81 0.08
C ALA A 202 9.92 -1.05 1.08
N TRP A 203 9.60 -1.60 2.25
CA TRP A 203 10.58 -1.88 3.30
C TRP A 203 11.66 -2.88 2.86
N TYR A 204 11.25 -3.96 2.17
CA TYR A 204 12.19 -4.95 1.65
C TYR A 204 13.08 -4.38 0.54
N MET A 205 12.53 -3.51 -0.32
CA MET A 205 13.33 -2.78 -1.31
C MET A 205 14.37 -1.86 -0.68
N PHE A 206 14.03 -1.18 0.43
CA PHE A 206 15.00 -0.36 1.17
C PHE A 206 16.10 -1.21 1.80
N LEU A 207 15.76 -2.35 2.42
CA LEU A 207 16.73 -3.26 2.99
C LEU A 207 17.65 -3.88 1.93
N LEU A 208 17.12 -4.31 0.79
CA LEU A 208 17.90 -4.90 -0.30
C LEU A 208 18.77 -3.87 -1.04
N GLY A 209 18.41 -2.59 -0.94
CA GLY A 209 19.12 -1.48 -1.55
C GLY A 209 20.45 -1.13 -0.88
N ARG A 210 20.76 -1.71 0.31
CA ARG A 210 21.99 -1.50 1.04
C ARG A 210 22.63 -2.85 1.41
N GLU A 211 23.96 -2.91 1.47
CA GLU A 211 24.67 -4.10 1.93
C GLU A 211 24.33 -4.38 3.41
N GLU A 212 24.33 -5.64 3.80
CA GLU A 212 23.99 -6.04 5.17
C GLU A 212 24.98 -5.48 6.20
N ARG A 213 26.26 -5.46 5.82
CA ARG A 213 27.33 -4.82 6.60
C ARG A 213 27.03 -3.34 6.88
N ASP A 214 26.60 -2.61 5.84
CA ASP A 214 26.30 -1.18 5.96
C ASP A 214 25.05 -0.95 6.83
N LEU A 215 24.06 -1.83 6.74
CA LEU A 215 22.87 -1.78 7.59
C LEU A 215 23.23 -2.05 9.06
N MET A 216 24.11 -3.03 9.33
CA MET A 216 24.57 -3.31 10.71
C MET A 216 25.34 -2.13 11.30
N GLN A 217 26.19 -1.48 10.52
CA GLN A 217 26.92 -0.28 10.96
C GLN A 217 25.95 0.89 11.18
N ALA A 218 25.05 1.15 10.24
CA ALA A 218 24.07 2.22 10.33
C ALA A 218 23.13 2.05 11.54
N ARG A 219 22.80 0.82 11.90
CA ARG A 219 21.94 0.53 13.06
C ARG A 219 22.52 1.01 14.38
N ARG A 220 23.85 1.12 14.50
CA ARG A 220 24.52 1.68 15.67
C ARG A 220 24.30 3.19 15.80
N LEU A 221 23.97 3.85 14.68
CA LEU A 221 23.69 5.29 14.59
C LEU A 221 22.17 5.57 14.63
N LYS A 222 21.35 4.59 14.95
CA LYS A 222 19.89 4.71 14.99
C LYS A 222 19.46 5.89 15.87
N GLU A 223 18.59 6.75 15.34
CA GLU A 223 17.99 7.87 16.04
C GLU A 223 16.71 7.39 16.74
N GLU A 224 16.85 6.78 17.94
CA GLU A 224 15.77 6.06 18.66
C GLU A 224 14.48 6.87 18.81
N LYS A 225 14.58 8.13 19.28
CA LYS A 225 13.43 8.99 19.46
C LYS A 225 12.72 9.29 18.14
N LEU A 226 13.49 9.58 17.10
CA LEU A 226 12.94 9.89 15.77
C LEU A 226 12.33 8.64 15.12
N PHE A 227 12.95 7.47 15.32
CA PHE A 227 12.38 6.19 14.90
C PHE A 227 11.05 5.89 15.60
N GLY A 228 10.94 6.13 16.91
CA GLY A 228 9.71 5.96 17.66
C GLY A 228 8.60 6.91 17.16
N MET A 229 8.93 8.20 16.96
CA MET A 229 7.98 9.20 16.46
C MET A 229 7.52 8.88 15.03
N SER A 230 8.42 8.48 14.14
CA SER A 230 8.05 8.07 12.77
C SER A 230 7.24 6.78 12.74
N THR A 231 7.43 5.88 13.71
CA THR A 231 6.56 4.70 13.90
C THR A 231 5.15 5.12 14.31
N GLY A 232 5.01 6.04 15.27
CA GLY A 232 3.71 6.61 15.65
C GLY A 232 3.03 7.30 14.47
N LEU A 233 3.77 8.08 13.67
CA LEU A 233 3.25 8.73 12.47
C LEU A 233 2.76 7.71 11.43
N LEU A 234 3.48 6.60 11.26
CA LEU A 234 3.08 5.50 10.37
C LEU A 234 1.75 4.88 10.78
N HIS A 235 1.58 4.55 12.06
CA HIS A 235 0.33 3.95 12.56
C HIS A 235 -0.83 4.95 12.47
N PHE A 236 -0.59 6.23 12.76
CA PHE A 236 -1.64 7.24 12.65
C PHE A 236 -2.02 7.49 11.18
N ALA A 237 -1.05 7.53 10.26
CA ALA A 237 -1.35 7.60 8.82
C ALA A 237 -2.12 6.36 8.34
N PHE A 238 -1.82 5.17 8.85
CA PHE A 238 -2.59 3.95 8.56
C PHE A 238 -4.04 4.07 9.03
N LEU A 239 -4.26 4.52 10.27
CA LEU A 239 -5.61 4.80 10.77
C LEU A 239 -6.36 5.80 9.89
N GLN A 240 -5.68 6.89 9.46
CA GLN A 240 -6.27 7.90 8.58
C GLN A 240 -6.66 7.33 7.22
N ILE A 241 -5.88 6.39 6.67
CA ILE A 241 -6.22 5.67 5.43
C ILE A 241 -7.48 4.83 5.62
N LEU A 242 -7.60 4.10 6.73
CA LEU A 242 -8.80 3.31 7.04
C LEU A 242 -10.05 4.20 7.18
N LEU A 243 -9.92 5.32 7.89
CA LEU A 243 -11.02 6.30 8.02
C LEU A 243 -11.39 6.89 6.64
N GLY A 244 -10.41 7.17 5.78
CA GLY A 244 -10.66 7.61 4.40
C GLY A 244 -11.37 6.56 3.54
N ALA A 245 -11.05 5.28 3.76
CA ALA A 245 -11.76 4.18 3.10
C ALA A 245 -13.22 4.07 3.54
N LEU A 246 -13.54 4.34 4.83
CA LEU A 246 -14.92 4.43 5.30
C LEU A 246 -15.67 5.58 4.60
N VAL A 247 -15.03 6.77 4.51
CA VAL A 247 -15.61 7.92 3.79
C VAL A 247 -15.91 7.56 2.33
N ALA A 248 -14.97 6.92 1.64
CA ALA A 248 -15.16 6.48 0.26
C ALA A 248 -16.24 5.37 0.13
N GLY A 249 -16.34 4.48 1.12
CA GLY A 249 -17.25 3.33 1.11
C GLY A 249 -18.73 3.70 1.13
N ILE A 250 -19.10 4.84 1.71
CA ILE A 250 -20.48 5.32 1.83
C ILE A 250 -20.70 6.68 1.15
N ASP A 251 -19.80 7.09 0.26
CA ASP A 251 -19.84 8.41 -0.43
C ASP A 251 -19.94 9.62 0.52
N ALA A 252 -19.48 9.48 1.76
CA ALA A 252 -19.58 10.52 2.78
C ALA A 252 -18.88 11.82 2.38
N GLY A 253 -17.90 11.77 1.46
CA GLY A 253 -17.22 12.96 0.93
C GLY A 253 -18.15 13.96 0.22
N ARG A 254 -19.33 13.52 -0.22
CA ARG A 254 -20.37 14.33 -0.90
C ARG A 254 -21.42 14.91 0.02
N SER A 255 -21.48 14.46 1.28
CA SER A 255 -22.58 14.79 2.21
C SER A 255 -22.48 16.20 2.78
N TYR A 256 -21.27 16.66 3.09
CA TYR A 256 -21.02 18.02 3.60
C TYR A 256 -19.85 18.61 2.83
N THR A 257 -20.14 19.60 1.99
CA THR A 257 -19.15 20.21 1.08
C THR A 257 -18.57 21.52 1.61
N ASP A 258 -19.06 22.01 2.72
CA ASP A 258 -18.53 23.19 3.40
C ASP A 258 -17.27 22.85 4.24
N TRP A 259 -16.39 23.85 4.37
CA TRP A 259 -15.16 23.75 5.16
C TRP A 259 -14.85 25.14 5.76
N PRO A 260 -14.43 25.22 7.03
CA PRO A 260 -14.15 24.15 7.99
C PRO A 260 -15.38 23.53 8.66
N LEU A 261 -16.55 24.10 8.45
CA LEU A 261 -17.82 23.65 9.02
C LEU A 261 -18.38 22.41 8.30
N MET A 262 -19.47 21.87 8.85
CA MET A 262 -20.26 20.78 8.29
C MET A 262 -21.75 21.10 8.41
N GLY A 263 -22.38 21.51 7.31
CA GLY A 263 -23.75 22.03 7.33
C GLY A 263 -23.89 23.29 8.16
N GLY A 264 -22.92 24.20 8.11
CA GLY A 264 -22.87 25.44 8.88
C GLY A 264 -22.50 25.26 10.38
N GLN A 265 -22.20 24.05 10.85
CA GLN A 265 -21.87 23.74 12.24
C GLN A 265 -20.49 23.10 12.33
N ILE A 266 -19.86 23.15 13.55
CA ILE A 266 -18.56 22.49 13.80
C ILE A 266 -18.74 20.96 13.84
N PHE A 267 -19.83 20.48 14.43
CA PHE A 267 -20.17 19.07 14.56
C PHE A 267 -21.36 18.75 13.63
N PRO A 268 -21.33 17.63 12.88
CA PRO A 268 -22.39 17.34 11.91
C PRO A 268 -23.75 17.19 12.58
N PRO A 269 -24.85 17.66 11.97
CA PRO A 269 -26.18 17.41 12.48
C PRO A 269 -26.53 15.92 12.47
N ARG A 270 -27.28 15.47 13.48
CA ARG A 270 -27.77 14.09 13.60
C ARG A 270 -26.69 12.99 13.46
N PRO A 271 -25.61 13.05 14.25
CA PRO A 271 -24.46 12.14 14.10
C PRO A 271 -24.74 10.71 14.59
N PHE A 272 -25.84 10.47 15.33
CA PHE A 272 -26.18 9.21 15.99
C PHE A 272 -27.64 8.78 15.70
N MET A 273 -28.07 8.91 14.43
CA MET A 273 -29.44 8.60 14.03
C MET A 273 -29.68 7.14 13.59
N ILE A 274 -28.61 6.34 13.45
CA ILE A 274 -28.70 4.95 12.99
C ILE A 274 -28.66 4.02 14.20
N GLU A 275 -29.60 3.06 14.25
CA GLU A 275 -29.60 2.00 15.25
C GLU A 275 -29.07 0.68 14.67
N PRO A 276 -28.28 -0.09 15.43
CA PRO A 276 -27.73 0.21 16.75
C PRO A 276 -26.63 1.29 16.70
N LEU A 277 -26.41 2.01 17.82
CA LEU A 277 -25.54 3.20 17.92
C LEU A 277 -24.15 3.06 17.26
N TRP A 278 -23.52 1.90 17.38
CA TRP A 278 -22.18 1.64 16.82
C TRP A 278 -22.12 1.73 15.29
N LYS A 279 -23.25 1.49 14.57
CA LYS A 279 -23.30 1.60 13.12
C LYS A 279 -22.99 3.01 12.61
N ASN A 280 -23.28 4.04 13.40
CA ASN A 280 -23.01 5.42 12.99
C ASN A 280 -21.52 5.67 12.71
N PHE A 281 -20.62 4.96 13.36
CA PHE A 281 -19.17 5.08 13.13
C PHE A 281 -18.71 4.50 11.77
N PHE A 282 -19.58 3.78 11.07
CA PHE A 282 -19.28 3.13 9.78
C PHE A 282 -20.23 3.54 8.66
N GLU A 283 -21.47 3.93 8.99
CA GLU A 283 -22.55 4.11 8.02
C GLU A 283 -23.21 5.50 8.07
N ASN A 284 -22.94 6.32 9.11
CA ASN A 284 -23.44 7.70 9.16
C ASN A 284 -22.49 8.64 8.40
N PRO A 285 -22.87 9.19 7.24
CA PRO A 285 -21.96 9.98 6.41
C PRO A 285 -21.40 11.21 7.12
N GLY A 286 -22.19 11.87 7.95
CA GLY A 286 -21.75 13.04 8.72
C GLY A 286 -20.69 12.68 9.73
N LEU A 287 -20.95 11.66 10.57
CA LEU A 287 -20.01 11.25 11.61
C LEU A 287 -18.73 10.68 11.03
N VAL A 288 -18.81 9.82 10.01
CA VAL A 288 -17.66 9.21 9.34
C VAL A 288 -16.78 10.29 8.70
N GLN A 289 -17.36 11.25 7.98
CA GLN A 289 -16.64 12.37 7.40
C GLN A 289 -15.98 13.25 8.48
N PHE A 290 -16.70 13.56 9.57
CA PHE A 290 -16.19 14.34 10.69
C PHE A 290 -14.96 13.69 11.33
N ILE A 291 -15.05 12.39 11.66
CA ILE A 291 -13.95 11.64 12.26
C ILE A 291 -12.71 11.66 11.35
N HIS A 292 -12.90 11.46 10.04
CA HIS A 292 -11.80 11.52 9.07
C HIS A 292 -11.16 12.90 9.01
N ARG A 293 -11.93 14.00 9.03
CA ARG A 293 -11.41 15.38 9.05
C ARG A 293 -10.61 15.67 10.30
N VAL A 294 -11.18 15.37 11.48
CA VAL A 294 -10.51 15.61 12.78
C VAL A 294 -9.24 14.79 12.90
N ALA A 295 -9.29 13.50 12.57
CA ALA A 295 -8.10 12.65 12.56
C ALA A 295 -7.02 13.17 11.58
N GLY A 296 -7.41 13.71 10.42
CA GLY A 296 -6.50 14.37 9.48
C GLY A 296 -5.81 15.59 10.06
N TYR A 297 -6.54 16.45 10.78
CA TYR A 297 -5.95 17.63 11.44
C TYR A 297 -4.98 17.22 12.55
N LEU A 298 -5.33 16.22 13.37
CA LEU A 298 -4.47 15.69 14.42
C LEU A 298 -3.22 15.01 13.84
N LEU A 299 -3.36 14.26 12.75
CA LEU A 299 -2.24 13.67 12.03
C LEU A 299 -1.28 14.74 11.51
N PHE A 300 -1.82 15.81 10.93
CA PHE A 300 -1.01 16.92 10.43
C PHE A 300 -0.29 17.65 11.57
N ALA A 301 -0.98 17.93 12.67
CA ALA A 301 -0.36 18.55 13.86
C ALA A 301 0.78 17.66 14.41
N PHE A 302 0.57 16.34 14.49
CA PHE A 302 1.63 15.41 14.88
C PHE A 302 2.77 15.38 13.87
N ALA A 303 2.48 15.44 12.56
CA ALA A 303 3.49 15.50 11.52
C ALA A 303 4.38 16.75 11.64
N VAL A 304 3.84 17.92 12.02
CA VAL A 304 4.62 19.14 12.32
C VAL A 304 5.63 18.86 13.44
N VAL A 305 5.21 18.23 14.54
CA VAL A 305 6.09 17.88 15.67
C VAL A 305 7.21 16.93 15.22
N VAL A 306 6.86 15.90 14.45
CA VAL A 306 7.81 14.91 13.91
C VAL A 306 8.79 15.59 12.94
N TRP A 307 8.31 16.47 12.07
CA TRP A 307 9.12 17.24 11.14
C TRP A 307 10.11 18.16 11.84
N LEU A 308 9.66 18.94 12.84
CA LEU A 308 10.53 19.83 13.63
C LEU A 308 11.65 19.02 14.32
N ARG A 309 11.35 17.79 14.76
CA ARG A 309 12.37 16.89 15.30
C ARG A 309 13.29 16.35 14.21
N GLY A 310 12.73 15.94 13.05
CA GLY A 310 13.47 15.42 11.90
C GLY A 310 14.48 16.41 11.32
N ARG A 311 14.16 17.69 11.31
CA ARG A 311 15.09 18.77 10.87
C ARG A 311 16.35 18.88 11.75
N ARG A 312 16.31 18.36 12.97
CA ARG A 312 17.44 18.36 13.92
C ARG A 312 18.25 17.06 13.86
N SER A 313 17.96 16.15 12.91
CA SER A 313 18.76 14.95 12.70
C SER A 313 20.21 15.32 12.35
N ALA A 314 21.17 14.52 12.81
CA ALA A 314 22.57 14.67 12.41
C ALA A 314 22.83 14.27 10.95
N HIS A 315 21.86 13.61 10.29
CA HIS A 315 22.02 13.01 8.97
C HIS A 315 21.20 13.74 7.91
N LYS A 316 21.86 14.34 6.90
CA LYS A 316 21.20 15.10 5.82
C LYS A 316 20.11 14.30 5.09
N ALA A 317 20.34 13.01 4.79
CA ALA A 317 19.35 12.17 4.13
C ALA A 317 18.09 11.99 4.98
N THR A 318 18.23 11.90 6.30
CA THR A 318 17.10 11.82 7.25
C THR A 318 16.36 13.15 7.31
N GLN A 319 17.07 14.28 7.40
CA GLN A 319 16.44 15.63 7.35
C GLN A 319 15.59 15.79 6.09
N PHE A 320 16.16 15.46 4.92
CA PHE A 320 15.46 15.54 3.64
C PHE A 320 14.21 14.66 3.60
N ALA A 321 14.28 13.43 4.12
CA ALA A 321 13.13 12.54 4.16
C ALA A 321 11.98 13.11 5.01
N PHE A 322 12.24 13.72 6.17
CA PHE A 322 11.21 14.36 6.98
C PHE A 322 10.66 15.63 6.36
N ASN A 323 11.48 16.40 5.63
CA ASN A 323 10.99 17.53 4.84
C ASN A 323 10.03 17.07 3.74
N ALA A 324 10.36 15.96 3.04
CA ALA A 324 9.49 15.38 2.02
C ALA A 324 8.17 14.85 2.60
N VAL A 325 8.20 14.20 3.77
CA VAL A 325 6.99 13.76 4.49
C VAL A 325 6.10 14.96 4.82
N PHE A 326 6.67 16.03 5.38
CA PHE A 326 5.91 17.21 5.74
C PHE A 326 5.29 17.90 4.52
N ALA A 327 6.06 18.05 3.43
CA ALA A 327 5.55 18.64 2.19
C ALA A 327 4.41 17.79 1.59
N ALA A 328 4.56 16.46 1.56
CA ALA A 328 3.53 15.57 1.02
C ALA A 328 2.27 15.56 1.89
N LEU A 329 2.39 15.59 3.23
CA LEU A 329 1.23 15.70 4.14
C LEU A 329 0.53 17.05 4.03
N SER A 330 1.29 18.15 3.83
CA SER A 330 0.69 19.47 3.56
C SER A 330 -0.11 19.46 2.26
N LEU A 331 0.44 18.87 1.20
CA LEU A 331 -0.25 18.70 -0.06
C LEU A 331 -1.50 17.82 0.11
N GLN A 332 -1.39 16.71 0.84
CA GLN A 332 -2.51 15.79 1.11
C GLN A 332 -3.66 16.48 1.84
N LEU A 333 -3.33 17.33 2.83
CA LEU A 333 -4.33 18.12 3.56
C LEU A 333 -5.06 19.09 2.63
N VAL A 334 -4.31 19.84 1.81
CA VAL A 334 -4.90 20.79 0.86
C VAL A 334 -5.81 20.08 -0.15
N ILE A 335 -5.33 18.97 -0.76
CA ILE A 335 -6.14 18.20 -1.70
C ILE A 335 -7.38 17.63 -1.00
N GLY A 336 -7.27 17.18 0.26
CA GLY A 336 -8.43 16.69 1.03
C GLY A 336 -9.49 17.78 1.25
N ILE A 337 -9.09 19.00 1.55
CA ILE A 337 -9.99 20.15 1.67
C ILE A 337 -10.67 20.45 0.31
N VAL A 338 -9.88 20.50 -0.77
CA VAL A 338 -10.42 20.72 -2.13
C VAL A 338 -11.38 19.60 -2.51
N THR A 339 -11.04 18.32 -2.24
CA THR A 339 -11.92 17.17 -2.51
C THR A 339 -13.30 17.36 -1.88
N VAL A 340 -13.32 17.75 -0.62
CA VAL A 340 -14.59 18.00 0.09
C VAL A 340 -15.36 19.18 -0.51
N MET A 341 -14.71 20.32 -0.70
CA MET A 341 -15.36 21.56 -1.21
C MET A 341 -15.90 21.40 -2.63
N THR A 342 -15.40 20.44 -3.38
CA THR A 342 -15.86 20.13 -4.75
C THR A 342 -16.80 18.93 -4.83
N ALA A 343 -17.31 18.42 -3.71
CA ALA A 343 -18.18 17.24 -3.65
C ALA A 343 -17.52 15.94 -4.17
N ALA A 344 -16.22 15.80 -3.95
CA ALA A 344 -15.41 14.62 -4.26
C ALA A 344 -15.54 14.12 -5.72
N PRO A 345 -15.26 14.94 -6.75
CA PRO A 345 -15.24 14.46 -8.12
C PRO A 345 -14.14 13.40 -8.31
N VAL A 346 -14.35 12.48 -9.24
CA VAL A 346 -13.49 11.30 -9.46
C VAL A 346 -12.03 11.72 -9.65
N GLU A 347 -11.77 12.77 -10.42
CA GLU A 347 -10.44 13.26 -10.77
C GLU A 347 -9.66 13.74 -9.54
N ILE A 348 -10.32 14.46 -8.64
CA ILE A 348 -9.67 14.97 -7.42
C ILE A 348 -9.56 13.86 -6.36
N ALA A 349 -10.59 13.03 -6.24
CA ALA A 349 -10.59 11.91 -5.29
C ALA A 349 -9.47 10.90 -5.59
N ILE A 350 -9.22 10.57 -6.87
CA ILE A 350 -8.12 9.67 -7.24
C ILE A 350 -6.74 10.31 -7.01
N VAL A 351 -6.60 11.61 -7.20
CA VAL A 351 -5.36 12.34 -6.86
C VAL A 351 -5.14 12.33 -5.36
N HIS A 352 -6.19 12.55 -4.54
CA HIS A 352 -6.11 12.46 -3.07
C HIS A 352 -5.64 11.07 -2.63
N GLN A 353 -6.16 10.01 -3.23
CA GLN A 353 -5.73 8.63 -2.97
C GLN A 353 -4.28 8.37 -3.41
N ALA A 354 -3.86 8.86 -4.57
CA ALA A 354 -2.49 8.69 -5.07
C ALA A 354 -1.46 9.40 -4.17
N VAL A 355 -1.77 10.60 -3.69
CA VAL A 355 -0.90 11.32 -2.74
C VAL A 355 -0.85 10.62 -1.39
N ALA A 356 -1.94 9.94 -0.94
CA ALA A 356 -1.90 9.10 0.25
C ALA A 356 -0.91 7.93 0.13
N VAL A 357 -0.82 7.29 -1.05
CA VAL A 357 0.20 6.27 -1.35
C VAL A 357 1.62 6.87 -1.25
N LEU A 358 1.83 8.05 -1.82
CA LEU A 358 3.12 8.75 -1.72
C LEU A 358 3.49 9.06 -0.27
N VAL A 359 2.57 9.62 0.51
CA VAL A 359 2.74 9.91 1.95
C VAL A 359 3.15 8.66 2.72
N TRP A 360 2.45 7.54 2.50
CA TRP A 360 2.73 6.25 3.12
C TRP A 360 4.19 5.80 2.88
N VAL A 361 4.62 5.83 1.63
CA VAL A 361 5.97 5.42 1.23
C VAL A 361 7.04 6.37 1.78
N LEU A 362 6.78 7.67 1.79
CA LEU A 362 7.70 8.66 2.36
C LEU A 362 7.85 8.51 3.88
N ILE A 363 6.77 8.24 4.62
CA ILE A 363 6.85 7.94 6.06
C ILE A 363 7.68 6.69 6.31
N LEU A 364 7.45 5.61 5.54
CA LEU A 364 8.26 4.38 5.63
C LEU A 364 9.74 4.66 5.35
N ARG A 365 10.05 5.48 4.35
CA ARG A 365 11.44 5.87 4.05
C ARG A 365 12.06 6.71 5.15
N ALA A 366 11.35 7.68 5.71
CA ALA A 366 11.84 8.50 6.83
C ALA A 366 12.11 7.63 8.06
N ARG A 367 11.19 6.70 8.36
CA ARG A 367 11.36 5.71 9.42
C ARG A 367 12.56 4.78 9.17
N PHE A 368 12.76 4.34 7.92
CA PHE A 368 13.91 3.52 7.54
C PHE A 368 15.23 4.27 7.76
N LEU A 369 15.31 5.54 7.35
CA LEU A 369 16.50 6.36 7.53
C LEU A 369 16.76 6.71 8.99
N SER A 370 15.74 6.80 9.84
CA SER A 370 15.90 6.94 11.29
C SER A 370 16.48 5.67 11.93
N ALA A 371 16.12 4.47 11.40
CA ALA A 371 16.65 3.18 11.85
C ALA A 371 18.06 2.89 11.31
N TYR A 372 18.32 3.32 10.08
CA TYR A 372 19.54 3.06 9.32
C TYR A 372 20.06 4.34 8.67
N PRO A 373 20.55 5.31 9.44
CA PRO A 373 21.06 6.57 8.89
C PRO A 373 22.17 6.34 7.86
N VAL A 374 22.25 7.25 6.89
CA VAL A 374 23.37 7.31 5.94
C VAL A 374 24.43 8.22 6.54
N ALA A 375 25.60 7.66 6.85
CA ALA A 375 26.74 8.44 7.34
C ALA A 375 27.11 9.49 6.27
N THR A 376 27.23 10.73 6.67
CA THR A 376 27.76 11.78 5.81
C THR A 376 29.23 11.47 5.60
N SER A 377 29.65 11.22 4.36
CA SER A 377 31.08 11.05 4.05
C SER A 377 31.79 12.34 4.44
N ILE A 378 32.69 12.26 5.42
CA ILE A 378 33.68 13.29 5.68
C ILE A 378 34.76 13.13 4.57
N LYS A 379 34.39 13.31 3.30
CA LYS A 379 35.37 13.55 2.25
C LYS A 379 35.51 15.07 2.13
N GLY A 380 36.64 15.48 2.60
CA GLY A 380 37.31 16.71 2.66
C GLY A 380 36.92 17.84 1.71
N HIS A 381 36.98 18.98 2.28
CA HIS A 381 37.29 20.21 1.60
C HIS A 381 38.73 20.15 1.06
#